data_1d25d16e0ef63465d84e7bde762bf409
#
_entry.id   1d25d16e0ef63465d84e7bde762bf409
#
_cell.length_a   1.000
_cell.length_b   1.000
_cell.length_c   1.000
_cell.angle_alpha   90.00
_cell.angle_beta   90.00
_cell.angle_gamma   90.00
#
_symmetry.space_group_name_H-M   'P 1'
#
loop_
_entity.id
_entity.type
_entity.pdbx_description
1 polymer ?
#
loop_
_entity_poly.entity_id
_entity_poly.type
_entity_poly.pdbx_seq_one_letter_code
_entity_poly.pdbx_strand_id
1 'polypeptide(L)'
;MPVAAGIGGGSADAAATLKAMSKIWQLPVPTVSNQLQLGADVPVCMHSKPVLMQGVGEVISSVLNFPKLFCCLVNPGVAVKTEDIFKKLIKKDNLAISILPKSEKDWYIWFDQQRNDLQQPAISTEPVIDLVLKQLKNFNPIVARMSGSGATCFALFETLEQAKKSAKMISKDFPKWWTTAGSILG
;
A
#
# COMPACT_ATOMS: atom_id res chain seq x y z
N MET A 1 -6.33 -12.48 -4.04
CA MET A 1 -5.65 -11.66 -3.00
C MET A 1 -6.08 -12.15 -1.63
N PRO A 2 -5.23 -12.03 -0.59
CA PRO A 2 -5.64 -12.32 0.78
C PRO A 2 -6.78 -11.40 1.23
N VAL A 3 -7.66 -11.88 2.10
CA VAL A 3 -8.71 -11.08 2.73
C VAL A 3 -8.10 -10.26 3.87
N ALA A 4 -8.57 -9.04 4.11
CA ALA A 4 -8.07 -8.12 5.13
C ALA A 4 -6.55 -7.88 5.04
N ALA A 5 -6.06 -7.60 3.85
CA ALA A 5 -4.62 -7.60 3.53
C ALA A 5 -3.91 -6.25 3.74
N GLY A 6 -4.60 -5.17 4.09
CA GLY A 6 -4.00 -3.83 4.22
C GLY A 6 -3.53 -3.20 2.90
N ILE A 7 -4.08 -3.64 1.76
CA ILE A 7 -3.74 -3.14 0.41
C ILE A 7 -4.93 -2.52 -0.34
N GLY A 8 -5.99 -2.16 0.36
CA GLY A 8 -7.14 -1.48 -0.23
C GLY A 8 -7.97 -2.31 -1.22
N GLY A 9 -7.90 -3.66 -1.18
CA GLY A 9 -8.56 -4.53 -2.17
C GLY A 9 -10.07 -4.29 -2.26
N GLY A 10 -10.78 -4.26 -1.13
CA GLY A 10 -12.22 -3.97 -1.12
C GLY A 10 -12.56 -2.58 -1.64
N SER A 11 -11.73 -1.57 -1.36
CA SER A 11 -11.91 -0.22 -1.89
C SER A 11 -11.65 -0.15 -3.40
N ALA A 12 -10.70 -0.93 -3.90
CA ALA A 12 -10.46 -1.06 -5.34
C ALA A 12 -11.63 -1.73 -6.06
N ASP A 13 -12.22 -2.78 -5.47
CA ASP A 13 -13.42 -3.46 -6.00
C ASP A 13 -14.62 -2.52 -6.01
N ALA A 14 -14.83 -1.75 -4.92
CA ALA A 14 -15.88 -0.73 -4.85
C ALA A 14 -15.68 0.35 -5.93
N ALA A 15 -14.47 0.87 -6.09
CA ALA A 15 -14.16 1.86 -7.12
C ALA A 15 -14.39 1.32 -8.53
N ALA A 16 -13.98 0.08 -8.82
CA ALA A 16 -14.22 -0.58 -10.10
C ALA A 16 -15.72 -0.74 -10.36
N THR A 17 -16.48 -1.15 -9.36
CA THR A 17 -17.94 -1.28 -9.44
C THR A 17 -18.59 0.06 -9.75
N LEU A 18 -18.26 1.14 -9.02
CA LEU A 18 -18.79 2.47 -9.26
C LEU A 18 -18.52 2.96 -10.68
N LYS A 19 -17.29 2.76 -11.19
CA LYS A 19 -16.93 3.10 -12.57
C LYS A 19 -17.76 2.32 -13.59
N ALA A 20 -17.92 1.01 -13.37
CA ALA A 20 -18.70 0.15 -14.25
C ALA A 20 -20.19 0.55 -14.27
N MET A 21 -20.80 0.77 -13.11
CA MET A 21 -22.20 1.19 -12.99
C MET A 21 -22.43 2.56 -13.63
N SER A 22 -21.55 3.54 -13.36
CA SER A 22 -21.65 4.86 -14.00
C SER A 22 -21.61 4.77 -15.53
N LYS A 23 -20.75 3.89 -16.07
CA LYS A 23 -20.66 3.68 -17.52
C LYS A 23 -21.89 2.98 -18.10
N ILE A 24 -22.38 1.91 -17.45
CA ILE A 24 -23.51 1.11 -17.93
C ILE A 24 -24.81 1.94 -17.92
N TRP A 25 -25.04 2.69 -16.85
CA TRP A 25 -26.26 3.46 -16.68
C TRP A 25 -26.15 4.91 -17.17
N GLN A 26 -25.00 5.30 -17.72
CA GLN A 26 -24.72 6.66 -18.19
C GLN A 26 -24.97 7.71 -17.10
N LEU A 27 -24.66 7.37 -15.86
CA LEU A 27 -24.77 8.25 -14.71
C LEU A 27 -23.43 8.92 -14.40
N PRO A 28 -23.42 10.11 -13.79
CA PRO A 28 -22.20 10.73 -13.32
C PRO A 28 -21.53 9.86 -12.26
N VAL A 29 -20.19 9.92 -12.20
CA VAL A 29 -19.42 9.28 -11.13
C VAL A 29 -19.85 9.89 -9.79
N PRO A 30 -20.09 9.06 -8.75
CA PRO A 30 -20.46 9.57 -7.43
C PRO A 30 -19.43 10.55 -6.87
N THR A 31 -19.90 11.53 -6.11
CA THR A 31 -19.03 12.54 -5.47
C THR A 31 -18.07 11.89 -4.47
N VAL A 32 -16.98 12.58 -4.14
CA VAL A 32 -16.00 12.11 -3.13
C VAL A 32 -16.70 11.81 -1.80
N SER A 33 -17.66 12.63 -1.38
CA SER A 33 -18.45 12.40 -0.17
C SER A 33 -19.20 11.06 -0.20
N ASN A 34 -19.81 10.70 -1.33
CA ASN A 34 -20.50 9.41 -1.49
C ASN A 34 -19.51 8.24 -1.54
N GLN A 35 -18.34 8.43 -2.17
CA GLN A 35 -17.28 7.42 -2.21
C GLN A 35 -16.73 7.11 -0.83
N LEU A 36 -16.53 8.13 0.02
CA LEU A 36 -16.07 7.98 1.40
C LEU A 36 -17.03 7.17 2.29
N GLN A 37 -18.33 7.18 2.00
CA GLN A 37 -19.31 6.35 2.72
C GLN A 37 -19.08 4.85 2.51
N LEU A 38 -18.43 4.47 1.40
CA LEU A 38 -18.06 3.07 1.11
C LEU A 38 -16.70 2.70 1.70
N GLY A 39 -15.83 3.68 1.94
CA GLY A 39 -14.52 3.48 2.56
C GLY A 39 -13.55 4.61 2.25
N ALA A 40 -12.64 4.88 3.20
CA ALA A 40 -11.67 5.98 3.13
C ALA A 40 -10.75 5.89 1.88
N ASP A 41 -10.42 4.68 1.44
CA ASP A 41 -9.52 4.47 0.29
C ASP A 41 -10.26 4.46 -1.06
N VAL A 42 -11.61 4.48 -1.09
CA VAL A 42 -12.37 4.42 -2.35
C VAL A 42 -12.07 5.62 -3.25
N PRO A 43 -12.00 6.88 -2.75
CA PRO A 43 -11.64 8.01 -3.59
C PRO A 43 -10.27 7.86 -4.26
N VAL A 44 -9.26 7.36 -3.55
CA VAL A 44 -7.93 7.10 -4.12
C VAL A 44 -8.00 6.04 -5.22
N CYS A 45 -8.72 4.95 -4.99
CA CYS A 45 -8.91 3.88 -5.98
C CYS A 45 -9.66 4.36 -7.24
N MET A 46 -10.48 5.40 -7.13
CA MET A 46 -11.11 6.02 -8.29
C MET A 46 -10.11 6.69 -9.24
N HIS A 47 -8.98 7.19 -8.75
CA HIS A 47 -7.97 7.85 -9.58
C HIS A 47 -7.13 6.85 -10.39
N SER A 48 -6.83 5.66 -9.84
CA SER A 48 -5.98 4.64 -10.47
C SER A 48 -4.61 5.20 -10.95
N LYS A 49 -4.07 6.17 -10.22
CA LYS A 49 -2.79 6.84 -10.48
C LYS A 49 -2.12 7.17 -9.13
N PRO A 50 -0.82 7.41 -9.10
CA PRO A 50 -0.14 7.89 -7.90
C PRO A 50 -0.76 9.21 -7.42
N VAL A 51 -1.17 9.24 -6.17
CA VAL A 51 -1.75 10.42 -5.52
C VAL A 51 -1.27 10.54 -4.08
N LEU A 52 -1.26 11.76 -3.57
CA LEU A 52 -1.12 12.03 -2.15
C LEU A 52 -2.53 12.18 -1.56
N MET A 53 -2.85 11.31 -0.61
CA MET A 53 -4.11 11.34 0.14
C MET A 53 -3.88 11.97 1.51
N GLN A 54 -4.76 12.85 1.92
CA GLN A 54 -4.74 13.53 3.23
C GLN A 54 -6.13 13.54 3.86
N GLY A 55 -6.18 13.90 5.15
CA GLY A 55 -7.42 13.85 5.91
C GLY A 55 -7.88 12.40 6.15
N VAL A 56 -9.18 12.15 6.00
CA VAL A 56 -9.77 10.81 6.03
C VAL A 56 -9.97 10.23 4.61
N GLY A 57 -9.26 10.79 3.60
CA GLY A 57 -9.36 10.38 2.20
C GLY A 57 -10.05 11.38 1.28
N GLU A 58 -10.50 12.53 1.82
CA GLU A 58 -11.20 13.57 1.06
C GLU A 58 -10.28 14.50 0.28
N VAL A 59 -9.03 14.65 0.72
CA VAL A 59 -8.06 15.51 0.04
C VAL A 59 -7.12 14.66 -0.78
N ILE A 60 -7.23 14.76 -2.09
CA ILE A 60 -6.43 14.00 -3.04
C ILE A 60 -5.68 14.97 -3.95
N SER A 61 -4.37 14.86 -3.98
CA SER A 61 -3.49 15.65 -4.84
C SER A 61 -2.72 14.75 -5.79
N SER A 62 -2.65 15.13 -7.05
CA SER A 62 -1.88 14.39 -8.06
C SER A 62 -0.40 14.44 -7.73
N VAL A 63 0.27 13.31 -7.90
CA VAL A 63 1.72 13.18 -7.79
C VAL A 63 2.32 13.26 -9.19
N LEU A 64 3.22 14.23 -9.38
CA LEU A 64 3.94 14.44 -10.63
C LEU A 64 5.32 13.74 -10.58
N ASN A 65 5.82 13.35 -11.74
CA ASN A 65 7.16 12.74 -11.89
C ASN A 65 7.37 11.52 -10.97
N PHE A 66 6.30 10.75 -10.73
CA PHE A 66 6.42 9.50 -9.99
C PHE A 66 7.25 8.51 -10.81
N PRO A 67 8.31 7.91 -10.24
CA PRO A 67 9.20 7.04 -10.99
C PRO A 67 8.51 5.73 -11.37
N LYS A 68 8.96 5.13 -12.46
CA LYS A 68 8.56 3.77 -12.82
C LYS A 68 9.17 2.79 -11.83
N LEU A 69 8.34 2.14 -11.05
CA LEU A 69 8.74 1.21 -9.99
C LEU A 69 8.04 -0.14 -10.14
N PHE A 70 8.67 -1.13 -9.53
CA PHE A 70 8.13 -2.47 -9.43
C PHE A 70 8.03 -2.87 -7.97
N CYS A 71 7.01 -3.65 -7.63
CA CYS A 71 6.80 -4.09 -6.26
C CYS A 71 6.80 -5.62 -6.15
N CYS A 72 7.27 -6.08 -4.99
CA CYS A 72 6.98 -7.40 -4.45
C CYS A 72 6.06 -7.21 -3.26
N LEU A 73 4.92 -7.89 -3.24
CA LEU A 73 3.99 -7.94 -2.11
C LEU A 73 4.09 -9.30 -1.44
N VAL A 74 4.11 -9.30 -0.12
CA VAL A 74 4.15 -10.52 0.69
C VAL A 74 3.15 -10.41 1.83
N ASN A 75 2.27 -11.41 1.96
CA ASN A 75 1.33 -11.51 3.08
C ASN A 75 1.51 -12.85 3.79
N PRO A 76 1.78 -12.85 5.11
CA PRO A 76 2.04 -14.08 5.86
C PRO A 76 0.78 -14.90 6.17
N GLY A 77 -0.41 -14.48 5.73
CA GLY A 77 -1.67 -15.19 5.93
C GLY A 77 -2.28 -14.98 7.34
N VAL A 78 -1.83 -13.97 8.09
CA VAL A 78 -2.41 -13.62 9.39
C VAL A 78 -3.38 -12.45 9.23
N ALA A 79 -4.45 -12.48 10.01
CA ALA A 79 -5.46 -11.42 10.03
C ALA A 79 -5.08 -10.36 11.06
N VAL A 80 -4.98 -9.11 10.62
CA VAL A 80 -4.74 -7.95 11.49
C VAL A 80 -5.99 -7.08 11.48
N LYS A 81 -6.60 -6.89 12.65
CA LYS A 81 -7.75 -5.99 12.79
C LYS A 81 -7.27 -4.55 12.87
N THR A 82 -7.62 -3.76 11.88
CA THR A 82 -7.23 -2.34 11.76
C THR A 82 -7.52 -1.54 13.04
N GLU A 83 -8.71 -1.73 13.64
CA GLU A 83 -9.11 -1.04 14.88
C GLU A 83 -8.17 -1.34 16.05
N ASP A 84 -7.71 -2.59 16.19
CA ASP A 84 -6.83 -2.99 17.29
C ASP A 84 -5.44 -2.39 17.14
N ILE A 85 -4.97 -2.24 15.90
CA ILE A 85 -3.69 -1.58 15.60
C ILE A 85 -3.77 -0.08 15.91
N PHE A 86 -4.85 0.59 15.49
CA PHE A 86 -5.05 2.01 15.82
C PHE A 86 -5.16 2.27 17.33
N LYS A 87 -5.78 1.37 18.11
CA LYS A 87 -5.84 1.48 19.58
C LYS A 87 -4.46 1.40 20.23
N LYS A 88 -3.52 0.65 19.64
CA LYS A 88 -2.14 0.49 20.12
C LYS A 88 -1.22 1.63 19.70
N LEU A 89 -1.69 2.56 18.88
CA LEU A 89 -0.89 3.69 18.43
C LEU A 89 -0.72 4.70 19.58
N ILE A 90 0.51 4.79 20.10
CA ILE A 90 0.83 5.66 21.26
C ILE A 90 0.86 7.12 20.82
N LYS A 91 1.54 7.41 19.69
CA LYS A 91 1.71 8.77 19.17
C LYS A 91 0.82 8.96 17.93
N LYS A 92 -0.08 9.96 17.98
CA LYS A 92 -1.05 10.25 16.91
C LYS A 92 -0.80 11.58 16.20
N ASP A 93 0.11 12.39 16.72
CA ASP A 93 0.51 13.73 16.27
C ASP A 93 1.89 13.73 15.60
N ASN A 94 2.13 12.75 14.74
CA ASN A 94 3.38 12.66 14.00
C ASN A 94 3.49 13.80 12.96
N LEU A 95 4.72 14.13 12.59
CA LEU A 95 4.97 15.10 11.52
C LEU A 95 4.28 14.65 10.23
N ALA A 96 3.74 15.62 9.51
CA ALA A 96 3.18 15.38 8.18
C ALA A 96 4.22 14.75 7.24
N ILE A 97 3.73 14.11 6.18
CA ILE A 97 4.59 13.59 5.12
C ILE A 97 5.44 14.74 4.54
N SER A 98 6.70 14.48 4.25
CA SER A 98 7.60 15.47 3.69
C SER A 98 7.18 15.91 2.28
N ILE A 99 7.67 17.08 1.84
CA ILE A 99 7.40 17.59 0.50
C ILE A 99 7.76 16.54 -0.55
N LEU A 100 6.86 16.35 -1.53
CA LEU A 100 7.08 15.39 -2.60
C LEU A 100 8.27 15.79 -3.48
N PRO A 101 9.09 14.82 -3.90
CA PRO A 101 10.22 15.06 -4.78
C PRO A 101 9.81 15.62 -6.14
N LYS A 102 10.71 16.40 -6.74
CA LYS A 102 10.53 16.96 -8.09
C LYS A 102 11.27 16.16 -9.17
N SER A 103 12.29 15.39 -8.79
CA SER A 103 13.07 14.55 -9.70
C SER A 103 12.93 13.06 -9.37
N GLU A 104 13.10 12.19 -10.36
CA GLU A 104 13.02 10.73 -10.16
C GLU A 104 14.03 10.20 -9.15
N LYS A 105 15.25 10.75 -9.13
CA LYS A 105 16.33 10.31 -8.22
C LYS A 105 16.01 10.60 -6.76
N ASP A 106 15.33 11.70 -6.49
CA ASP A 106 15.00 12.10 -5.12
C ASP A 106 13.91 11.23 -4.53
N TRP A 107 13.10 10.53 -5.36
CA TRP A 107 12.06 9.63 -4.90
C TRP A 107 12.61 8.46 -4.09
N TYR A 108 13.77 7.89 -4.46
CA TYR A 108 14.34 6.74 -3.76
C TYR A 108 14.74 7.11 -2.33
N ILE A 109 15.39 8.26 -2.16
CA ILE A 109 15.74 8.79 -0.84
C ILE A 109 14.46 9.13 -0.06
N TRP A 110 13.50 9.72 -0.73
CA TRP A 110 12.24 10.11 -0.11
C TRP A 110 11.47 8.88 0.40
N PHE A 111 11.38 7.79 -0.36
CA PHE A 111 10.72 6.56 0.08
C PHE A 111 11.37 5.97 1.33
N ASP A 112 12.68 5.97 1.42
CA ASP A 112 13.41 5.44 2.58
C ASP A 112 13.13 6.27 3.84
N GLN A 113 12.98 7.56 3.71
CA GLN A 113 12.69 8.49 4.82
C GLN A 113 11.24 8.43 5.31
N GLN A 114 10.31 7.83 4.53
CA GLN A 114 8.92 7.73 4.97
C GLN A 114 8.75 6.62 6.00
N ARG A 115 7.65 6.67 6.74
CA ARG A 115 7.31 5.72 7.79
C ARG A 115 5.87 5.20 7.62
N ASN A 116 5.58 4.09 8.26
CA ASN A 116 4.22 3.65 8.54
C ASN A 116 4.07 3.54 10.07
N ASP A 117 3.34 4.46 10.67
CA ASP A 117 3.17 4.55 12.12
C ASP A 117 2.44 3.34 12.71
N LEU A 118 1.68 2.61 11.88
CA LEU A 118 0.98 1.39 12.28
C LEU A 118 1.89 0.15 12.28
N GLN A 119 3.10 0.24 11.68
CA GLN A 119 3.96 -0.93 11.52
C GLN A 119 4.43 -1.52 12.84
N GLN A 120 4.91 -0.70 13.79
CA GLN A 120 5.37 -1.20 15.08
C GLN A 120 4.22 -1.78 15.94
N PRO A 121 3.05 -1.13 16.07
CA PRO A 121 1.88 -1.74 16.68
C PRO A 121 1.48 -3.08 16.05
N ALA A 122 1.53 -3.18 14.71
CA ALA A 122 1.22 -4.42 14.00
C ALA A 122 2.24 -5.53 14.27
N ILE A 123 3.53 -5.23 14.26
CA ILE A 123 4.62 -6.17 14.61
C ILE A 123 4.46 -6.67 16.05
N SER A 124 4.09 -5.81 16.99
CA SER A 124 3.86 -6.22 18.39
C SER A 124 2.66 -7.15 18.55
N THR A 125 1.72 -7.13 17.61
CA THR A 125 0.55 -8.00 17.59
C THR A 125 0.82 -9.29 16.85
N GLU A 126 1.48 -9.19 15.70
CA GLU A 126 1.81 -10.30 14.78
C GLU A 126 3.30 -10.23 14.41
N PRO A 127 4.20 -10.83 15.22
CA PRO A 127 5.64 -10.77 15.00
C PRO A 127 6.11 -11.31 13.64
N VAL A 128 5.30 -12.13 12.97
CA VAL A 128 5.59 -12.64 11.63
C VAL A 128 5.75 -11.52 10.59
N ILE A 129 5.15 -10.34 10.82
CA ILE A 129 5.29 -9.16 9.96
C ILE A 129 6.76 -8.70 9.92
N ASP A 130 7.46 -8.71 11.07
CA ASP A 130 8.88 -8.37 11.13
C ASP A 130 9.74 -9.39 10.35
N LEU A 131 9.39 -10.67 10.43
CA LEU A 131 10.04 -11.71 9.63
C LEU A 131 9.86 -11.44 8.13
N VAL A 132 8.64 -11.08 7.67
CA VAL A 132 8.39 -10.72 6.27
C VAL A 132 9.26 -9.55 5.84
N LEU A 133 9.33 -8.49 6.66
CA LEU A 133 10.16 -7.31 6.37
C LEU A 133 11.65 -7.65 6.28
N LYS A 134 12.16 -8.51 7.18
CA LYS A 134 13.53 -9.01 7.11
C LYS A 134 13.80 -9.78 5.82
N GLN A 135 12.89 -10.67 5.42
CA GLN A 135 13.03 -11.42 4.16
C GLN A 135 13.05 -10.50 2.95
N LEU A 136 12.16 -9.49 2.88
CA LEU A 136 12.15 -8.53 1.80
C LEU A 136 13.46 -7.71 1.71
N LYS A 137 14.01 -7.29 2.84
CA LYS A 137 15.26 -6.51 2.92
C LYS A 137 16.48 -7.28 2.39
N ASN A 138 16.49 -8.62 2.44
CA ASN A 138 17.58 -9.44 1.90
C ASN A 138 17.78 -9.29 0.38
N PHE A 139 16.82 -8.69 -0.32
CA PHE A 139 16.89 -8.45 -1.77
C PHE A 139 17.34 -7.03 -2.13
N ASN A 140 17.81 -6.24 -1.16
CA ASN A 140 18.27 -4.86 -1.34
C ASN A 140 17.24 -3.98 -2.09
N PRO A 141 15.99 -3.91 -1.64
CA PRO A 141 14.99 -3.05 -2.24
C PRO A 141 15.29 -1.56 -1.98
N ILE A 142 14.70 -0.67 -2.78
CA ILE A 142 14.66 0.78 -2.50
C ILE A 142 14.06 1.03 -1.12
N VAL A 143 12.96 0.34 -0.80
CA VAL A 143 12.31 0.36 0.51
C VAL A 143 11.55 -0.94 0.73
N ALA A 144 11.50 -1.40 1.99
CA ALA A 144 10.60 -2.47 2.43
C ALA A 144 9.79 -1.97 3.64
N ARG A 145 8.46 -2.06 3.55
CA ARG A 145 7.54 -1.52 4.56
C ARG A 145 6.23 -2.29 4.59
N MET A 146 5.53 -2.25 5.73
CA MET A 146 4.17 -2.74 5.83
C MET A 146 3.20 -1.77 5.13
N SER A 147 2.19 -2.30 4.46
CA SER A 147 1.12 -1.55 3.81
C SER A 147 -0.07 -1.36 4.76
N GLY A 148 -0.53 -0.13 4.90
CA GLY A 148 -1.67 0.20 5.75
C GLY A 148 -1.53 -0.34 7.17
N SER A 149 -2.55 -1.02 7.69
CA SER A 149 -2.55 -1.68 9.01
C SER A 149 -1.98 -3.10 8.99
N GLY A 150 -1.55 -3.59 7.83
CA GLY A 150 -0.98 -4.94 7.66
C GLY A 150 -2.03 -5.98 7.24
N ALA A 151 -1.69 -7.29 7.21
CA ALA A 151 -0.34 -7.82 7.41
C ALA A 151 0.53 -7.82 6.13
N THR A 152 0.04 -7.32 4.99
CA THR A 152 0.84 -7.26 3.77
C THR A 152 2.02 -6.30 3.96
N CYS A 153 3.21 -6.77 3.55
CA CYS A 153 4.38 -5.94 3.38
C CYS A 153 4.71 -5.83 1.89
N PHE A 154 5.34 -4.72 1.53
CA PHE A 154 5.81 -4.48 0.17
C PHE A 154 7.29 -4.14 0.16
N ALA A 155 7.92 -4.44 -0.96
CA ALA A 155 9.26 -3.93 -1.29
C ALA A 155 9.24 -3.32 -2.68
N LEU A 156 9.90 -2.15 -2.86
CA LEU A 156 10.03 -1.46 -4.13
C LEU A 156 11.38 -1.72 -4.76
N PHE A 157 11.38 -1.89 -6.09
CA PHE A 157 12.56 -2.19 -6.89
C PHE A 157 12.59 -1.35 -8.17
N GLU A 158 13.78 -1.16 -8.70
CA GLU A 158 14.00 -0.48 -9.98
C GLU A 158 13.61 -1.35 -11.19
N THR A 159 13.64 -2.69 -11.04
CA THR A 159 13.35 -3.61 -12.12
C THR A 159 12.32 -4.67 -11.75
N LEU A 160 11.53 -5.08 -12.74
CA LEU A 160 10.57 -6.18 -12.58
C LEU A 160 11.27 -7.51 -12.26
N GLU A 161 12.47 -7.71 -12.77
CA GLU A 161 13.25 -8.92 -12.51
C GLU A 161 13.59 -9.06 -11.02
N GLN A 162 14.07 -7.98 -10.40
CA GLN A 162 14.35 -7.96 -8.94
C GLN A 162 13.08 -8.28 -8.13
N ALA A 163 11.96 -7.63 -8.45
CA ALA A 163 10.68 -7.87 -7.77
C ALA A 163 10.22 -9.33 -7.92
N LYS A 164 10.29 -9.88 -9.15
CA LYS A 164 9.92 -11.28 -9.41
C LYS A 164 10.86 -12.29 -8.72
N LYS A 165 12.17 -12.01 -8.71
CA LYS A 165 13.15 -12.85 -8.02
C LYS A 165 12.84 -12.88 -6.52
N SER A 166 12.58 -11.73 -5.91
CA SER A 166 12.20 -11.63 -4.50
C SER A 166 10.95 -12.46 -4.20
N ALA A 167 9.87 -12.27 -4.95
CA ALA A 167 8.63 -13.02 -4.79
C ALA A 167 8.84 -14.53 -4.93
N LYS A 168 9.57 -14.97 -5.95
CA LYS A 168 9.86 -16.40 -6.21
C LYS A 168 10.65 -17.04 -5.08
N MET A 169 11.69 -16.38 -4.58
CA MET A 169 12.52 -16.93 -3.50
C MET A 169 11.76 -17.00 -2.19
N ILE A 170 11.04 -15.93 -1.82
CA ILE A 170 10.21 -15.91 -0.62
C ILE A 170 9.10 -16.98 -0.69
N SER A 171 8.43 -17.13 -1.82
CA SER A 171 7.41 -18.16 -2.01
C SER A 171 7.96 -19.59 -1.86
N LYS A 172 9.21 -19.81 -2.28
CA LYS A 172 9.89 -21.12 -2.10
C LYS A 172 10.19 -21.40 -0.64
N ASP A 173 10.72 -20.42 0.10
CA ASP A 173 11.15 -20.57 1.48
C ASP A 173 9.96 -20.55 2.46
N PHE A 174 8.89 -19.85 2.10
CA PHE A 174 7.66 -19.69 2.89
C PHE A 174 6.42 -20.00 2.05
N PRO A 175 6.17 -21.26 1.70
CA PRO A 175 5.11 -21.66 0.75
C PRO A 175 3.68 -21.36 1.21
N LYS A 176 3.48 -21.07 2.50
CA LYS A 176 2.17 -20.66 3.06
C LYS A 176 1.93 -19.15 2.93
N TRP A 177 2.96 -18.37 2.60
CA TRP A 177 2.79 -16.94 2.40
C TRP A 177 2.30 -16.64 0.99
N TRP A 178 1.36 -15.73 0.88
CA TRP A 178 0.97 -15.21 -0.42
C TRP A 178 2.00 -14.20 -0.90
N THR A 179 2.49 -14.40 -2.10
CA THR A 179 3.48 -13.50 -2.72
C THR A 179 3.06 -13.14 -4.14
N THR A 180 3.32 -11.93 -4.55
CA THR A 180 3.18 -11.48 -5.94
C THR A 180 4.16 -10.37 -6.26
N ALA A 181 4.44 -10.18 -7.57
CA ALA A 181 5.26 -9.09 -8.04
C ALA A 181 4.68 -8.48 -9.32
N GLY A 182 4.82 -7.17 -9.48
CA GLY A 182 4.30 -6.45 -10.63
C GLY A 182 4.84 -5.03 -10.73
N SER A 183 4.42 -4.33 -11.79
CA SER A 183 4.66 -2.90 -11.94
C SER A 183 3.69 -2.10 -11.10
N ILE A 184 4.17 -0.99 -10.54
CA ILE A 184 3.31 0.06 -10.01
C ILE A 184 2.89 0.93 -11.18
N LEU A 185 1.59 1.25 -11.24
CA LEU A 185 1.08 2.20 -12.22
C LEU A 185 1.58 3.60 -11.87
N GLY A 186 2.30 4.22 -12.77
CA GLY A 186 2.83 5.58 -12.67
C GLY A 186 2.60 6.33 -13.97
#